data_e56da69e6e1019968711af9d542f9658
#
_entry.id   e56da69e6e1019968711af9d542f9658
#
_cell.length_a   1.000
_cell.length_b   1.000
_cell.length_c   1.000
_cell.angle_alpha   90.00
_cell.angle_beta   90.00
_cell.angle_gamma   90.00
#
_symmetry.space_group_name_H-M   'P 1'
#
loop_
_entity.id
_entity.type
_entity.pdbx_description
1 polymer ?
#
loop_
_entity_poly.entity_id
_entity_poly.type
_entity_poly.pdbx_seq_one_letter_code
_entity_poly.pdbx_strand_id
1 'polypeptide(L)'
;QYKNQPFRFAIIETHSHGGEHIVFSADDGDNPKTGVPGAIRKEHLRGSGSNRIESYFSKNAPIILMGCKSGMKDGIGEALEKAVSRAIYAAEDDTTAAEVTFSSWSDDFVPTVNVKYYHDKTPDKTRVFQKERGA
;
A
#
# COMPACT_ATOMS: atom_id res chain seq x y z
N GLN A 1 6.75 19.94 0.74
CA GLN A 1 6.94 19.97 -0.71
C GLN A 1 5.90 19.13 -1.44
N TYR A 2 5.73 17.86 -1.04
CA TYR A 2 4.75 16.97 -1.66
C TYR A 2 3.31 17.29 -1.32
N LYS A 3 3.05 18.10 -0.30
CA LYS A 3 1.69 18.56 0.05
C LYS A 3 1.09 19.44 -1.04
N ASN A 4 1.94 20.20 -1.76
CA ASN A 4 1.51 21.07 -2.86
C ASN A 4 1.37 20.30 -4.18
N GLN A 5 2.01 19.13 -4.27
CA GLN A 5 1.98 18.24 -5.43
C GLN A 5 1.78 16.80 -4.94
N PRO A 6 0.58 16.44 -4.50
CA PRO A 6 0.34 15.14 -3.93
C PRO A 6 0.48 14.02 -4.97
N PHE A 7 0.84 12.85 -4.50
CA PHE A 7 0.89 11.66 -5.34
C PHE A 7 -0.51 11.30 -5.83
N ARG A 8 -0.63 11.02 -7.10
CA ARG A 8 -1.90 10.65 -7.75
C ARG A 8 -2.16 9.16 -7.76
N PHE A 9 -1.14 8.39 -7.55
CA PHE A 9 -1.16 6.96 -7.26
C PHE A 9 0.20 6.56 -6.68
N ALA A 10 0.27 5.37 -6.10
CA ALA A 10 1.53 4.80 -5.64
C ALA A 10 1.56 3.30 -5.88
N ILE A 11 2.73 2.81 -6.27
CA ILE A 11 3.02 1.38 -6.35
C ILE A 11 4.20 1.14 -5.41
N ILE A 12 4.00 0.30 -4.41
CA ILE A 12 5.01 -0.03 -3.42
C ILE A 12 5.37 -1.51 -3.61
N GLU A 13 6.52 -1.74 -4.20
CA GLU A 13 7.04 -3.08 -4.47
C GLU A 13 8.10 -3.44 -3.45
N THR A 14 7.75 -4.31 -2.51
CA THR A 14 8.64 -4.72 -1.42
C THR A 14 8.26 -6.11 -0.93
N HIS A 15 9.11 -6.69 -0.08
CA HIS A 15 8.71 -7.85 0.72
C HIS A 15 7.79 -7.41 1.85
N SER A 16 6.97 -8.32 2.35
CA SER A 16 5.94 -7.99 3.35
C SER A 16 5.98 -8.86 4.61
N HIS A 17 6.93 -9.76 4.73
CA HIS A 17 7.10 -10.67 5.88
C HIS A 17 5.76 -11.18 6.43
N GLY A 18 5.12 -12.08 5.67
CA GLY A 18 3.84 -12.67 6.08
C GLY A 18 2.66 -11.69 6.05
N GLY A 19 2.81 -10.56 5.35
CA GLY A 19 1.73 -9.57 5.23
C GLY A 19 1.70 -8.52 6.35
N GLU A 20 2.65 -8.57 7.27
CA GLU A 20 2.66 -7.71 8.45
C GLU A 20 3.46 -6.41 8.28
N HIS A 21 4.41 -6.38 7.34
CA HIS A 21 5.33 -5.27 7.17
C HIS A 21 5.47 -4.87 5.70
N ILE A 22 5.86 -3.62 5.47
CA ILE A 22 6.44 -3.17 4.19
C ILE A 22 7.94 -3.09 4.42
N VAL A 23 8.71 -3.98 3.78
CA VAL A 23 10.11 -4.21 4.12
C VAL A 23 11.05 -3.51 3.12
N PHE A 24 11.99 -2.72 3.64
CA PHE A 24 12.96 -1.99 2.83
C PHE A 24 14.38 -2.54 2.93
N SER A 25 14.63 -3.43 3.90
CA SER A 25 15.93 -4.06 4.09
C SER A 25 15.82 -5.57 4.07
N ALA A 26 16.94 -6.26 3.92
CA ALA A 26 16.95 -7.71 3.77
C ALA A 26 16.34 -8.46 4.97
N ASP A 27 16.45 -7.89 6.16
CA ASP A 27 16.03 -8.51 7.42
C ASP A 27 14.97 -7.71 8.18
N ASP A 28 14.42 -6.67 7.57
CA ASP A 28 13.49 -5.69 8.15
C ASP A 28 13.99 -5.00 9.44
N GLY A 29 15.25 -5.20 9.78
CA GLY A 29 15.85 -4.60 10.95
C GLY A 29 16.18 -3.12 10.78
N ASP A 30 16.18 -2.39 11.88
CA ASP A 30 16.55 -0.98 11.88
C ASP A 30 18.05 -0.82 11.59
N ASN A 31 18.41 0.27 10.92
CA ASN A 31 19.82 0.58 10.70
C ASN A 31 20.50 0.94 12.03
N PRO A 32 21.51 0.16 12.47
CA PRO A 32 22.11 0.38 13.79
C PRO A 32 22.86 1.71 13.92
N LYS A 33 23.25 2.32 12.79
CA LYS A 33 23.99 3.60 12.80
C LYS A 33 23.06 4.80 12.80
N THR A 34 21.96 4.73 12.09
CA THR A 34 21.06 5.87 11.87
C THR A 34 19.75 5.76 12.62
N GLY A 35 19.39 4.56 13.11
CA GLY A 35 18.09 4.28 13.68
C GLY A 35 16.95 4.27 12.68
N VAL A 36 17.23 4.36 11.38
CA VAL A 36 16.20 4.33 10.35
C VAL A 36 15.57 2.95 10.32
N PRO A 37 14.22 2.83 10.41
CA PRO A 37 13.54 1.55 10.33
C PRO A 37 13.78 0.85 9.00
N GLY A 38 14.01 -0.47 9.04
CA GLY A 38 14.12 -1.29 7.83
C GLY A 38 12.78 -1.74 7.28
N ALA A 39 11.69 -1.43 7.96
CA ALA A 39 10.34 -1.76 7.52
C ALA A 39 9.33 -0.76 8.09
N ILE A 40 8.20 -0.62 7.39
CA ILE A 40 7.01 0.02 7.96
C ILE A 40 6.17 -1.10 8.57
N ARG A 41 5.94 -1.02 9.87
CA ARG A 41 5.11 -1.94 10.64
C ARG A 41 3.77 -1.30 10.96
N LYS A 42 2.80 -2.12 11.36
CA LYS A 42 1.46 -1.61 11.71
C LYS A 42 1.50 -0.55 12.81
N GLU A 43 2.37 -0.70 13.80
CA GLU A 43 2.50 0.29 14.89
C GLU A 43 3.01 1.64 14.40
N HIS A 44 3.78 1.70 13.32
CA HIS A 44 4.22 2.97 12.73
C HIS A 44 3.07 3.75 12.09
N LEU A 45 1.99 3.06 11.74
CA LEU A 45 0.82 3.64 11.09
C LEU A 45 -0.27 4.06 12.10
N ARG A 46 -0.02 3.86 13.39
CA ARG A 46 -0.94 4.24 14.47
C ARG A 46 -0.53 5.56 15.08
N GLY A 47 -1.50 6.27 15.66
CA GLY A 47 -1.25 7.49 16.41
C GLY A 47 -1.38 8.76 15.57
N SER A 48 -1.14 9.89 16.22
CA SER A 48 -1.39 11.23 15.65
C SER A 48 -0.53 11.58 14.46
N GLY A 49 0.64 10.96 14.33
CA GLY A 49 1.55 11.19 13.20
C GLY A 49 1.06 10.62 11.88
N SER A 50 0.25 9.57 11.92
CA SER A 50 -0.23 8.90 10.71
C SER A 50 -1.12 9.78 9.84
N ASN A 51 -1.86 10.71 10.44
CA ASN A 51 -2.73 11.63 9.72
C ASN A 51 -1.99 12.53 8.73
N ARG A 52 -0.69 12.71 8.93
CA ARG A 52 0.14 13.51 8.02
C ARG A 52 0.42 12.78 6.71
N ILE A 53 0.48 11.45 6.74
CA ILE A 53 0.75 10.63 5.55
C ILE A 53 -0.36 10.81 4.52
N GLU A 54 -1.59 10.89 4.96
CA GLU A 54 -2.76 11.07 4.09
C GLU A 54 -2.60 12.28 3.16
N SER A 55 -2.03 13.38 3.67
CA SER A 55 -1.90 14.62 2.91
C SER A 55 -0.92 14.52 1.74
N TYR A 56 -0.07 13.50 1.68
CA TYR A 56 0.83 13.29 0.54
C TYR A 56 0.15 12.67 -0.68
N PHE A 57 -1.09 12.19 -0.52
CA PHE A 57 -1.82 11.54 -1.59
C PHE A 57 -3.03 12.37 -2.00
N SER A 58 -3.26 12.49 -3.31
CA SER A 58 -4.48 13.07 -3.83
C SER A 58 -5.69 12.32 -3.29
N LYS A 59 -6.79 13.03 -3.14
CA LYS A 59 -8.07 12.40 -2.81
C LYS A 59 -8.35 11.31 -3.86
N ASN A 60 -8.73 10.14 -3.41
CA ASN A 60 -9.02 8.97 -4.25
C ASN A 60 -7.79 8.33 -4.92
N ALA A 61 -6.57 8.77 -4.60
CA ALA A 61 -5.37 8.14 -5.15
C ALA A 61 -5.30 6.64 -4.78
N PRO A 62 -5.18 5.73 -5.75
CA PRO A 62 -5.00 4.33 -5.44
C PRO A 62 -3.58 4.04 -5.00
N ILE A 63 -3.41 3.13 -4.05
CA ILE A 63 -2.11 2.65 -3.58
C ILE A 63 -2.06 1.15 -3.81
N ILE A 64 -1.07 0.69 -4.56
CA ILE A 64 -0.90 -0.72 -4.90
C ILE A 64 0.29 -1.27 -4.13
N LEU A 65 0.04 -2.28 -3.30
CA LEU A 65 1.09 -3.00 -2.59
C LEU A 65 1.44 -4.26 -3.35
N MET A 66 2.72 -4.47 -3.63
CA MET A 66 3.23 -5.64 -4.32
C MET A 66 4.07 -6.51 -3.37
N GLY A 67 3.54 -6.76 -2.18
CA GLY A 67 4.14 -7.63 -1.19
C GLY A 67 3.27 -8.85 -0.94
N CYS A 68 3.91 -10.01 -0.69
CA CYS A 68 3.21 -11.24 -0.38
C CYS A 68 2.29 -11.08 0.83
N LYS A 69 1.07 -11.59 0.72
CA LYS A 69 0.08 -11.58 1.82
C LYS A 69 -0.24 -10.20 2.39
N SER A 70 0.15 -9.11 1.70
CA SER A 70 -0.13 -7.76 2.18
C SER A 70 -1.63 -7.45 2.26
N GLY A 71 -2.46 -8.25 1.59
CA GLY A 71 -3.91 -8.18 1.64
C GLY A 71 -4.57 -9.12 2.66
N MET A 72 -3.79 -9.75 3.54
CA MET A 72 -4.35 -10.57 4.62
C MET A 72 -5.22 -9.72 5.54
N LYS A 73 -6.23 -10.37 6.13
CA LYS A 73 -6.99 -9.76 7.20
C LYS A 73 -6.06 -9.33 8.34
N ASP A 74 -6.26 -8.13 8.85
CA ASP A 74 -5.43 -7.54 9.91
C ASP A 74 -3.94 -7.35 9.52
N GLY A 75 -3.62 -7.41 8.24
CA GLY A 75 -2.26 -7.19 7.73
C GLY A 75 -1.95 -5.73 7.47
N ILE A 76 -0.81 -5.53 6.80
CA ILE A 76 -0.29 -4.18 6.54
C ILE A 76 -1.18 -3.38 5.58
N GLY A 77 -1.82 -4.03 4.62
CA GLY A 77 -2.71 -3.34 3.67
C GLY A 77 -3.89 -2.67 4.36
N GLU A 78 -4.54 -3.40 5.27
CA GLU A 78 -5.65 -2.88 6.05
C GLU A 78 -5.19 -1.74 6.99
N ALA A 79 -4.05 -1.90 7.64
CA ALA A 79 -3.49 -0.87 8.51
C ALA A 79 -3.15 0.40 7.74
N LEU A 80 -2.61 0.25 6.53
CA LEU A 80 -2.28 1.39 5.68
C LEU A 80 -3.54 2.14 5.23
N GLU A 81 -4.60 1.40 4.86
CA GLU A 81 -5.89 2.04 4.49
C GLU A 81 -6.41 2.91 5.63
N LYS A 82 -6.39 2.40 6.86
CA LYS A 82 -6.84 3.16 8.03
C LYS A 82 -6.00 4.42 8.27
N ALA A 83 -4.71 4.36 7.94
CA ALA A 83 -3.79 5.49 8.14
C ALA A 83 -3.94 6.58 7.08
N VAL A 84 -4.16 6.20 5.82
CA VAL A 84 -4.15 7.15 4.69
C VAL A 84 -5.53 7.42 4.12
N SER A 85 -6.54 6.67 4.48
CA SER A 85 -7.92 6.79 3.97
C SER A 85 -7.98 6.79 2.43
N ARG A 86 -7.20 5.92 1.81
CA ARG A 86 -7.15 5.72 0.36
C ARG A 86 -7.39 4.26 0.05
N ALA A 87 -7.83 3.95 -1.17
CA ALA A 87 -7.99 2.57 -1.60
C ALA A 87 -6.63 1.88 -1.67
N ILE A 88 -6.49 0.75 -1.01
CA ILE A 88 -5.28 -0.07 -1.00
C ILE A 88 -5.57 -1.38 -1.71
N TYR A 89 -4.80 -1.67 -2.74
CA TYR A 89 -4.85 -2.94 -3.48
C TYR A 89 -3.71 -3.82 -2.97
N ALA A 90 -4.01 -5.05 -2.63
CA ALA A 90 -3.03 -5.95 -2.04
C ALA A 90 -3.35 -7.41 -2.35
N ALA A 91 -2.34 -8.27 -2.38
CA ALA A 91 -2.50 -9.70 -2.60
C ALA A 91 -2.86 -10.42 -1.30
N GLU A 92 -3.83 -11.34 -1.36
CA GLU A 92 -4.19 -12.15 -0.19
C GLU A 92 -3.14 -13.23 0.12
N ASP A 93 -2.43 -13.68 -0.88
CA ASP A 93 -1.46 -14.77 -0.78
C ASP A 93 -0.08 -14.35 -1.27
N ASP A 94 0.85 -15.30 -1.37
CA ASP A 94 2.16 -15.04 -1.94
C ASP A 94 2.02 -14.61 -3.40
N THR A 95 2.79 -13.60 -3.78
CA THR A 95 2.74 -13.07 -5.14
C THR A 95 4.14 -12.93 -5.73
N THR A 96 4.29 -13.28 -7.00
CA THR A 96 5.54 -13.11 -7.73
C THR A 96 5.45 -11.99 -8.77
N ALA A 97 4.25 -11.60 -9.13
CA ALA A 97 4.02 -10.55 -10.12
C ALA A 97 2.68 -9.87 -9.94
N ALA A 98 2.57 -8.65 -10.42
CA ALA A 98 1.30 -7.95 -10.51
C ALA A 98 1.17 -7.30 -11.88
N GLU A 99 -0.06 -7.28 -12.39
CA GLU A 99 -0.43 -6.54 -13.59
C GLU A 99 -1.31 -5.36 -13.17
N VAL A 100 -0.86 -4.16 -13.46
CA VAL A 100 -1.59 -2.94 -13.13
C VAL A 100 -2.02 -2.26 -14.42
N THR A 101 -3.32 -2.10 -14.59
CA THR A 101 -3.89 -1.44 -15.78
C THR A 101 -4.57 -0.15 -15.35
N PHE A 102 -4.27 0.93 -16.05
CA PHE A 102 -4.90 2.22 -15.86
C PHE A 102 -5.98 2.39 -16.92
N SER A 103 -7.25 2.52 -16.52
CA SER A 103 -8.37 2.53 -17.45
C SER A 103 -8.95 3.92 -17.71
N SER A 104 -8.90 4.82 -16.77
CA SER A 104 -9.39 6.18 -16.92
C SER A 104 -8.71 7.11 -15.93
N TRP A 105 -8.76 8.42 -16.22
CA TRP A 105 -8.16 9.45 -15.39
C TRP A 105 -9.23 10.49 -15.07
N SER A 106 -9.30 10.89 -13.80
CA SER A 106 -10.18 11.96 -13.37
C SER A 106 -9.65 13.33 -13.83
N ASP A 107 -10.45 14.38 -13.63
CA ASP A 107 -10.02 15.75 -13.90
C ASP A 107 -8.81 16.16 -13.05
N ASP A 108 -8.64 15.54 -11.88
CA ASP A 108 -7.50 15.74 -11.00
C ASP A 108 -6.30 14.84 -11.37
N PHE A 109 -6.36 14.16 -12.51
CA PHE A 109 -5.34 13.22 -12.99
C PHE A 109 -5.11 12.04 -12.06
N VAL A 110 -6.14 11.61 -11.32
CA VAL A 110 -6.11 10.40 -10.50
C VAL A 110 -6.61 9.23 -11.34
N PRO A 111 -5.83 8.16 -11.51
CA PRO A 111 -6.24 7.04 -12.34
C PRO A 111 -7.21 6.10 -11.65
N THR A 112 -8.06 5.47 -12.45
CA THR A 112 -8.76 4.25 -12.06
C THR A 112 -7.87 3.07 -12.42
N VAL A 113 -7.65 2.17 -11.49
CA VAL A 113 -6.74 1.05 -11.68
C VAL A 113 -7.46 -0.28 -11.60
N ASN A 114 -6.93 -1.26 -12.34
CA ASN A 114 -7.27 -2.66 -12.19
C ASN A 114 -5.97 -3.41 -11.86
N VAL A 115 -5.96 -4.17 -10.78
CA VAL A 115 -4.77 -4.86 -10.30
C VAL A 115 -5.05 -6.35 -10.26
N LYS A 116 -4.16 -7.13 -10.87
CA LYS A 116 -4.19 -8.60 -10.83
C LYS A 116 -2.86 -9.09 -10.30
N TYR A 117 -2.91 -9.96 -9.29
CA TYR A 117 -1.73 -10.59 -8.72
C TYR A 117 -1.59 -12.02 -9.24
N TYR A 118 -0.36 -12.47 -9.33
CA TYR A 118 -0.03 -13.82 -9.79
C TYR A 118 1.05 -14.43 -8.91
N HIS A 119 0.93 -15.72 -8.67
CA HIS A 119 2.01 -16.53 -8.12
C HIS A 119 2.44 -17.51 -9.22
N ASP A 120 3.63 -17.31 -9.82
CA ASP A 120 4.17 -18.12 -10.91
C ASP A 120 3.15 -18.36 -12.03
N LYS A 121 2.52 -17.36 -12.58
CA LYS A 121 1.50 -17.43 -13.62
C LYS A 121 0.10 -17.88 -13.16
N THR A 122 -0.06 -18.29 -11.90
CA THR A 122 -1.38 -18.63 -11.36
C THR A 122 -2.03 -17.36 -10.79
N PRO A 123 -3.26 -17.02 -11.19
CA PRO A 123 -3.96 -15.87 -10.62
C PRO A 123 -4.17 -16.04 -9.12
N ASP A 124 -3.88 -14.99 -8.38
CA ASP A 124 -4.10 -14.89 -6.94
C ASP A 124 -5.27 -13.97 -6.65
N LYS A 125 -5.77 -14.03 -5.42
CA LYS A 125 -6.85 -13.15 -5.00
C LYS A 125 -6.31 -11.76 -4.69
N THR A 126 -6.98 -10.77 -5.28
CA THR A 126 -6.74 -9.36 -5.01
C THR A 126 -7.73 -8.89 -3.97
N ARG A 127 -7.25 -8.24 -2.92
CA ARG A 127 -8.10 -7.58 -1.94
C ARG A 127 -7.97 -6.07 -2.09
N VAL A 128 -9.11 -5.39 -2.04
CA VAL A 128 -9.16 -3.93 -2.04
C VAL A 128 -9.68 -3.48 -0.69
N PHE A 129 -8.86 -2.76 0.05
CA PHE A 129 -9.27 -2.10 1.27
C PHE A 129 -9.69 -0.68 0.94
N GLN A 130 -10.92 -0.36 1.23
CA GLN A 130 -11.47 0.95 0.91
C GLN A 130 -12.49 1.33 1.97
N LYS A 131 -12.36 2.53 2.50
CA LYS A 131 -13.36 3.06 3.41
C LYS A 131 -14.65 3.31 2.65
N GLU A 132 -15.76 2.79 3.14
CA GLU A 132 -17.07 3.06 2.57
C GLU A 132 -17.38 4.56 2.66
N ARG A 133 -17.79 5.14 1.54
CA ARG A 133 -18.16 6.55 1.48
C ARG A 133 -19.63 6.72 1.73
N GLY A 134 -19.97 7.78 2.45
CA GLY A 134 -21.34 8.13 2.72
C GLY A 134 -22.01 7.31 3.81
N ALA A 135 -21.21 6.53 4.52
CA ALA A 135 -21.69 5.86 5.72
C ALA A 135 -21.66 6.83 6.90
#